data_90309809b04a953e03165db3f2bff645
#
_entry.id   90309809b04a953e03165db3f2bff645
#
_cell.length_a   1.000
_cell.length_b   1.000
_cell.length_c   1.000
_cell.angle_alpha   90.00
_cell.angle_beta   90.00
_cell.angle_gamma   90.00
#
_symmetry.space_group_name_H-M   'P 1'
#
loop_
_entity.id
_entity.type
_entity.pdbx_description
1 polymer ?
#
loop_
_entity_poly.entity_id
_entity_poly.type
_entity_poly.pdbx_seq_one_letter_code
_entity_poly.pdbx_strand_id
1 'polypeptide(L)'
;MTILANIEIRPTGPDNEFRAAQLLYTTAMPMFEFLYGPDRDFMFNMLAWQWQAEESLFSHRLALGAYDCDGHLIGLELGCDNRAEAAAFAGTHAVIRARATAEQQAHLSRSAPQLTYLTPHTPDGNYCVHNLAVDPHAGVKGLGRRLLRGAFEHAAKADYRAVCLDVLDNIQPLVSICTWAWIWPARCACPA
;
A
#
# COMPACT_ATOMS: atom_id res chain seq x y z
N MET A 1 20.83 2.56 -16.87
CA MET A 1 20.84 2.98 -15.45
C MET A 1 20.00 4.26 -15.37
N THR A 2 18.77 4.18 -14.89
CA THR A 2 17.85 5.34 -14.82
C THR A 2 18.32 6.26 -13.70
N ILE A 3 18.52 7.54 -14.00
CA ILE A 3 18.97 8.53 -13.02
C ILE A 3 17.76 8.99 -12.22
N LEU A 4 17.86 9.08 -10.91
CA LEU A 4 16.81 9.51 -9.99
C LEU A 4 16.15 10.86 -10.38
N ALA A 5 16.89 11.71 -11.08
CA ALA A 5 16.42 13.01 -11.57
C ALA A 5 15.29 12.91 -12.63
N ASN A 6 15.17 11.78 -13.32
CA ASN A 6 14.18 11.57 -14.38
C ASN A 6 12.92 10.84 -13.89
N ILE A 7 12.75 10.71 -12.57
CA ILE A 7 11.58 10.06 -11.96
C ILE A 7 10.61 11.13 -11.49
N GLU A 8 9.37 11.04 -11.96
CA GLU A 8 8.27 11.86 -11.48
C GLU A 8 7.54 11.14 -10.34
N ILE A 9 7.31 11.83 -9.21
CA ILE A 9 6.42 11.35 -8.15
C ILE A 9 5.16 12.21 -8.17
N ARG A 10 4.01 11.56 -8.35
CA ARG A 10 2.70 12.23 -8.43
C ARG A 10 1.57 11.32 -7.96
N PRO A 11 0.39 11.86 -7.64
CA PRO A 11 -0.80 11.07 -7.40
C PRO A 11 -1.05 10.11 -8.56
N THR A 12 -1.51 8.90 -8.23
CA THR A 12 -1.82 7.87 -9.23
C THR A 12 -3.23 8.04 -9.79
N GLY A 13 -3.48 7.41 -10.93
CA GLY A 13 -4.81 7.25 -11.52
C GLY A 13 -5.24 5.78 -11.49
N PRO A 14 -6.47 5.48 -11.95
CA PRO A 14 -6.99 4.12 -12.02
C PRO A 14 -6.25 3.23 -13.01
N ASP A 15 -5.54 3.84 -13.96
CA ASP A 15 -4.69 3.12 -14.92
C ASP A 15 -3.50 2.44 -14.23
N ASN A 16 -2.86 1.53 -14.95
CA ASN A 16 -1.75 0.71 -14.45
C ASN A 16 -2.15 -0.27 -13.31
N GLU A 17 -3.41 -0.66 -13.23
CA GLU A 17 -3.98 -1.50 -12.19
C GLU A 17 -3.22 -2.83 -11.99
N PHE A 18 -2.86 -3.51 -13.06
CA PHE A 18 -2.07 -4.76 -12.98
C PHE A 18 -0.64 -4.50 -12.53
N ARG A 19 -0.05 -3.39 -12.96
CA ARG A 19 1.29 -3.02 -12.51
C ARG A 19 1.28 -2.64 -11.04
N ALA A 20 0.29 -1.89 -10.60
CA ALA A 20 0.09 -1.56 -9.20
C ALA A 20 -0.15 -2.82 -8.36
N ALA A 21 -0.99 -3.77 -8.84
CA ALA A 21 -1.21 -5.05 -8.16
C ALA A 21 0.09 -5.85 -7.99
N GLN A 22 0.96 -5.87 -9.01
CA GLN A 22 2.29 -6.51 -8.90
C GLN A 22 3.17 -5.86 -7.84
N LEU A 23 3.23 -4.53 -7.81
CA LEU A 23 4.00 -3.79 -6.81
C LEU A 23 3.43 -4.00 -5.40
N LEU A 24 2.12 -3.89 -5.22
CA LEU A 24 1.44 -4.16 -3.94
C LEU A 24 1.76 -5.57 -3.44
N TYR A 25 1.64 -6.58 -4.30
CA TYR A 25 1.95 -7.96 -3.94
C TYR A 25 3.35 -8.12 -3.34
N THR A 26 4.37 -7.40 -3.85
CA THR A 26 5.74 -7.49 -3.33
C THR A 26 5.90 -7.00 -1.89
N THR A 27 4.96 -6.21 -1.37
CA THR A 27 5.05 -5.63 -0.01
C THR A 27 4.73 -6.65 1.08
N ALA A 28 3.88 -7.65 0.78
CA ALA A 28 3.41 -8.62 1.78
C ALA A 28 3.00 -9.96 1.14
N MET A 29 3.88 -10.55 0.32
CA MET A 29 3.58 -11.77 -0.45
C MET A 29 2.91 -12.89 0.38
N PRO A 30 3.44 -13.33 1.53
CA PRO A 30 2.81 -14.40 2.31
C PRO A 30 1.41 -14.03 2.83
N MET A 31 1.21 -12.76 3.17
CA MET A 31 -0.09 -12.28 3.64
C MET A 31 -1.13 -12.30 2.50
N PHE A 32 -0.77 -11.85 1.31
CA PHE A 32 -1.66 -11.88 0.16
C PHE A 32 -2.00 -13.31 -0.28
N GLU A 33 -1.00 -14.21 -0.30
CA GLU A 33 -1.22 -15.63 -0.62
C GLU A 33 -2.12 -16.32 0.40
N PHE A 34 -1.98 -16.01 1.67
CA PHE A 34 -2.88 -16.50 2.72
C PHE A 34 -4.29 -15.92 2.58
N LEU A 35 -4.40 -14.61 2.34
CA LEU A 35 -5.69 -13.91 2.27
C LEU A 35 -6.54 -14.39 1.09
N TYR A 36 -5.94 -14.46 -0.10
CA TYR A 36 -6.65 -14.76 -1.35
C TYR A 36 -6.63 -16.24 -1.73
N GLY A 37 -5.78 -17.05 -1.07
CA GLY A 37 -5.61 -18.46 -1.36
C GLY A 37 -4.73 -18.73 -2.60
N PRO A 38 -4.75 -19.96 -3.13
CA PRO A 38 -3.83 -20.40 -4.17
C PRO A 38 -4.15 -19.86 -5.58
N ASP A 39 -5.32 -19.24 -5.78
CA ASP A 39 -5.72 -18.68 -7.07
C ASP A 39 -5.05 -17.32 -7.29
N ARG A 40 -3.89 -17.35 -7.93
CA ARG A 40 -3.09 -16.14 -8.21
C ARG A 40 -3.80 -15.17 -9.15
N ASP A 41 -4.54 -15.68 -10.12
CA ASP A 41 -5.28 -14.84 -11.07
C ASP A 41 -6.38 -14.09 -10.34
N PHE A 42 -7.11 -14.75 -9.47
CA PHE A 42 -8.08 -14.09 -8.60
C PHE A 42 -7.43 -13.02 -7.72
N MET A 43 -6.30 -13.34 -7.09
CA MET A 43 -5.58 -12.39 -6.23
C MET A 43 -5.17 -11.12 -7.00
N PHE A 44 -4.50 -11.27 -8.16
CA PHE A 44 -4.07 -10.11 -8.95
C PHE A 44 -5.24 -9.32 -9.53
N ASN A 45 -6.28 -10.01 -10.00
CA ASN A 45 -7.50 -9.35 -10.46
C ASN A 45 -8.19 -8.58 -9.33
N MET A 46 -8.25 -9.15 -8.12
CA MET A 46 -8.86 -8.48 -6.97
C MET A 46 -8.08 -7.23 -6.56
N LEU A 47 -6.75 -7.27 -6.54
CA LEU A 47 -5.91 -6.11 -6.29
C LEU A 47 -6.09 -5.04 -7.37
N ALA A 48 -6.17 -5.45 -8.65
CA ALA A 48 -6.41 -4.54 -9.77
C ALA A 48 -7.79 -3.87 -9.70
N TRP A 49 -8.85 -4.61 -9.38
CA TRP A 49 -10.20 -4.03 -9.20
C TRP A 49 -10.27 -3.09 -8.00
N GLN A 50 -9.57 -3.40 -6.92
CA GLN A 50 -9.48 -2.50 -5.78
C GLN A 50 -8.69 -1.25 -6.13
N TRP A 51 -7.62 -1.36 -6.93
CA TRP A 51 -6.87 -0.20 -7.41
C TRP A 51 -7.74 0.76 -8.20
N GLN A 52 -8.59 0.24 -9.09
CA GLN A 52 -9.51 1.06 -9.90
C GLN A 52 -10.65 1.66 -9.10
N ALA A 53 -11.03 1.08 -7.98
CA ALA A 53 -12.08 1.60 -7.12
C ALA A 53 -11.63 2.87 -6.41
N GLU A 54 -12.51 3.88 -6.32
CA GLU A 54 -12.20 5.14 -5.63
C GLU A 54 -12.08 4.94 -4.11
N GLU A 55 -12.88 4.04 -3.56
CA GLU A 55 -12.90 3.69 -2.15
C GLU A 55 -12.54 2.21 -2.00
N SER A 56 -11.28 1.93 -1.71
CA SER A 56 -10.78 0.61 -1.31
C SER A 56 -9.45 0.75 -0.60
N LEU A 57 -9.04 -0.28 0.14
CA LEU A 57 -7.74 -0.32 0.84
C LEU A 57 -6.54 -0.21 -0.13
N PHE A 58 -6.72 -0.61 -1.38
CA PHE A 58 -5.69 -0.53 -2.42
C PHE A 58 -6.05 0.45 -3.53
N SER A 59 -6.89 1.47 -3.23
CA SER A 59 -7.32 2.47 -4.20
C SER A 59 -6.14 3.31 -4.68
N HIS A 60 -6.13 3.59 -5.99
CA HIS A 60 -5.22 4.57 -6.60
C HIS A 60 -5.31 5.95 -5.94
N ARG A 61 -6.43 6.30 -5.33
CA ARG A 61 -6.62 7.61 -4.65
C ARG A 61 -5.83 7.74 -3.36
N LEU A 62 -5.39 6.64 -2.79
CA LEU A 62 -4.58 6.58 -1.57
C LEU A 62 -3.08 6.49 -1.88
N ALA A 63 -2.69 6.54 -3.16
CA ALA A 63 -1.33 6.24 -3.57
C ALA A 63 -0.61 7.39 -4.27
N LEU A 64 0.68 7.51 -3.97
CA LEU A 64 1.67 8.24 -4.78
C LEU A 64 2.45 7.25 -5.62
N GLY A 65 2.51 7.50 -6.93
CA GLY A 65 3.27 6.69 -7.87
C GLY A 65 4.58 7.36 -8.26
N ALA A 66 5.60 6.55 -8.44
CA ALA A 66 6.85 6.94 -9.08
C ALA A 66 6.85 6.44 -10.52
N TYR A 67 7.01 7.36 -11.44
CA TYR A 67 6.96 7.09 -12.88
C TYR A 67 8.31 7.39 -13.52
N ASP A 68 8.75 6.51 -14.42
CA ASP A 68 9.94 6.75 -15.23
C ASP A 68 9.67 7.74 -16.38
N CYS A 69 10.69 8.02 -17.19
CA CYS A 69 10.60 8.96 -18.33
C CYS A 69 9.62 8.48 -19.43
N ASP A 70 9.31 7.20 -19.47
CA ASP A 70 8.37 6.59 -20.42
C ASP A 70 6.93 6.51 -19.84
N GLY A 71 6.75 6.98 -18.60
CA GLY A 71 5.46 7.00 -17.90
C GLY A 71 5.09 5.66 -17.25
N HIS A 72 6.02 4.71 -17.12
CA HIS A 72 5.75 3.44 -16.46
C HIS A 72 5.79 3.61 -14.94
N LEU A 73 4.84 3.01 -14.25
CA LEU A 73 4.80 2.95 -12.79
C LEU A 73 5.88 1.99 -12.29
N ILE A 74 6.92 2.53 -11.65
CA ILE A 74 8.09 1.78 -11.15
C ILE A 74 8.18 1.72 -9.62
N GLY A 75 7.27 2.35 -8.92
CA GLY A 75 7.15 2.28 -7.47
C GLY A 75 5.90 2.99 -7.00
N LEU A 76 5.45 2.67 -5.82
CA LEU A 76 4.32 3.31 -5.18
C LEU A 76 4.50 3.40 -3.67
N GLU A 77 3.88 4.40 -3.08
CA GLU A 77 3.56 4.51 -1.67
C GLU A 77 2.05 4.61 -1.56
N LEU A 78 1.46 3.83 -0.68
CA LEU A 78 0.03 3.83 -0.42
C LEU A 78 -0.19 3.98 1.08
N GLY A 79 -0.91 5.03 1.47
CA GLY A 79 -1.17 5.31 2.86
C GLY A 79 -2.42 6.16 3.06
N CYS A 80 -2.92 6.16 4.29
CA CYS A 80 -4.09 6.95 4.66
C CYS A 80 -4.16 7.20 6.17
N ASP A 81 -5.12 8.02 6.58
CA ASP A 81 -5.53 8.17 7.97
C ASP A 81 -6.64 7.17 8.33
N ASN A 82 -7.00 7.10 9.61
CA ASN A 82 -8.02 6.20 10.12
C ASN A 82 -9.43 6.43 9.52
N ARG A 83 -9.76 7.64 9.08
CA ARG A 83 -11.07 7.95 8.48
C ARG A 83 -11.14 7.41 7.07
N ALA A 84 -10.09 7.67 6.27
CA ALA A 84 -9.97 7.13 4.93
C ALA A 84 -9.85 5.60 4.96
N GLU A 85 -9.14 5.03 5.94
CA GLU A 85 -9.05 3.60 6.17
C GLU A 85 -10.44 2.96 6.39
N ALA A 86 -11.27 3.55 7.25
CA ALA A 86 -12.62 3.04 7.53
C ALA A 86 -13.52 3.06 6.28
N ALA A 87 -13.47 4.14 5.48
CA ALA A 87 -14.18 4.21 4.21
C ALA A 87 -13.64 3.17 3.20
N ALA A 88 -12.32 3.03 3.13
CA ALA A 88 -11.65 2.07 2.26
C ALA A 88 -12.01 0.62 2.59
N PHE A 89 -12.18 0.26 3.86
CA PHE A 89 -12.69 -1.06 4.25
C PHE A 89 -14.07 -1.33 3.68
N ALA A 90 -15.00 -0.39 3.80
CA ALA A 90 -16.35 -0.54 3.28
C ALA A 90 -16.35 -0.72 1.75
N GLY A 91 -15.55 0.07 1.04
CA GLY A 91 -15.37 -0.01 -0.41
C GLY A 91 -14.71 -1.33 -0.85
N THR A 92 -13.69 -1.79 -0.13
CA THR A 92 -13.08 -3.12 -0.36
C THR A 92 -14.12 -4.24 -0.29
N HIS A 93 -14.98 -4.22 0.72
CA HIS A 93 -16.05 -5.19 0.84
C HIS A 93 -17.07 -5.09 -0.32
N ALA A 94 -17.33 -3.88 -0.83
CA ALA A 94 -18.18 -3.71 -2.00
C ALA A 94 -17.56 -4.33 -3.25
N VAL A 95 -16.26 -4.11 -3.49
CA VAL A 95 -15.52 -4.73 -4.61
C VAL A 95 -15.55 -6.26 -4.50
N ILE A 96 -15.27 -6.81 -3.31
CA ILE A 96 -15.30 -8.27 -3.07
C ILE A 96 -16.69 -8.83 -3.40
N ARG A 97 -17.77 -8.22 -2.88
CA ARG A 97 -19.14 -8.69 -3.18
C ARG A 97 -19.49 -8.64 -4.67
N ALA A 98 -18.97 -7.66 -5.38
CA ALA A 98 -19.28 -7.48 -6.80
C ALA A 98 -18.47 -8.40 -7.72
N ARG A 99 -17.27 -8.83 -7.32
CA ARG A 99 -16.29 -9.47 -8.19
C ARG A 99 -15.92 -10.91 -7.81
N ALA A 100 -16.01 -11.26 -6.54
CA ALA A 100 -15.65 -12.60 -6.06
C ALA A 100 -16.83 -13.58 -6.16
N THR A 101 -16.54 -14.83 -6.48
CA THR A 101 -17.51 -15.94 -6.40
C THR A 101 -17.89 -16.21 -4.94
N ALA A 102 -18.98 -16.95 -4.72
CA ALA A 102 -19.39 -17.33 -3.38
C ALA A 102 -18.31 -18.12 -2.62
N GLU A 103 -17.56 -18.98 -3.31
CA GLU A 103 -16.45 -19.74 -2.73
C GLU A 103 -15.29 -18.84 -2.32
N GLN A 104 -14.90 -17.89 -3.19
CA GLN A 104 -13.85 -16.91 -2.92
C GLN A 104 -14.26 -15.98 -1.75
N GLN A 105 -15.51 -15.54 -1.70
CA GLN A 105 -16.04 -14.75 -0.57
C GLN A 105 -16.00 -15.54 0.74
N ALA A 106 -16.37 -16.83 0.71
CA ALA A 106 -16.30 -17.70 1.87
C ALA A 106 -14.85 -17.93 2.34
N HIS A 107 -13.90 -18.03 1.41
CA HIS A 107 -12.48 -18.11 1.75
C HIS A 107 -12.01 -16.81 2.43
N LEU A 108 -12.25 -15.65 1.82
CA LEU A 108 -11.88 -14.34 2.38
C LEU A 108 -12.49 -14.10 3.77
N SER A 109 -13.75 -14.51 3.97
CA SER A 109 -14.43 -14.39 5.27
C SER A 109 -13.78 -15.23 6.38
N ARG A 110 -13.08 -16.30 6.04
CA ARG A 110 -12.33 -17.12 7.00
C ARG A 110 -10.89 -16.63 7.22
N SER A 111 -10.24 -16.17 6.17
CA SER A 111 -8.82 -15.75 6.24
C SER A 111 -8.63 -14.33 6.78
N ALA A 112 -9.45 -13.36 6.36
CA ALA A 112 -9.28 -11.96 6.75
C ALA A 112 -9.29 -11.73 8.28
N PRO A 113 -10.19 -12.33 9.09
CA PRO A 113 -10.16 -12.14 10.54
C PRO A 113 -8.88 -12.63 11.21
N GLN A 114 -8.19 -13.60 10.60
CA GLN A 114 -6.93 -14.13 11.13
C GLN A 114 -5.75 -13.16 10.94
N LEU A 115 -5.89 -12.21 10.01
CA LEU A 115 -4.89 -11.17 9.75
C LEU A 115 -5.09 -9.91 10.59
N THR A 116 -6.19 -9.78 11.32
CA THR A 116 -6.52 -8.57 12.10
C THR A 116 -5.44 -8.22 13.14
N TYR A 117 -4.73 -9.21 13.67
CA TYR A 117 -3.62 -8.99 14.60
C TYR A 117 -2.38 -8.40 13.95
N LEU A 118 -2.30 -8.51 12.63
CA LEU A 118 -1.15 -8.18 11.84
C LEU A 118 -1.29 -6.79 11.19
N THR A 119 -2.49 -6.25 11.18
CA THR A 119 -2.82 -4.95 10.60
C THR A 119 -3.48 -4.07 11.65
N PRO A 120 -2.68 -3.43 12.54
CA PRO A 120 -3.24 -2.54 13.54
C PRO A 120 -3.91 -1.34 12.87
N HIS A 121 -4.99 -0.85 13.46
CA HIS A 121 -5.67 0.35 12.97
C HIS A 121 -4.75 1.58 13.05
N THR A 122 -4.84 2.42 12.04
CA THR A 122 -4.17 3.72 12.03
C THR A 122 -4.62 4.57 13.23
N PRO A 123 -3.71 5.01 14.12
CA PRO A 123 -4.08 5.85 15.25
C PRO A 123 -4.65 7.21 14.82
N ASP A 124 -5.58 7.74 15.61
CA ASP A 124 -6.20 9.02 15.33
C ASP A 124 -5.19 10.15 15.13
N GLY A 125 -5.35 10.89 14.04
CA GLY A 125 -4.50 12.02 13.70
C GLY A 125 -3.13 11.66 13.15
N ASN A 126 -2.92 10.40 12.78
CA ASN A 126 -1.71 9.93 12.12
C ASN A 126 -1.99 9.60 10.64
N TYR A 127 -0.96 9.65 9.83
CA TYR A 127 -0.92 9.09 8.49
C TYR A 127 -0.15 7.78 8.53
N CYS A 128 -0.73 6.69 8.05
CA CYS A 128 -0.07 5.40 8.01
C CYS A 128 0.29 5.01 6.57
N VAL A 129 1.55 4.68 6.34
CA VAL A 129 2.03 4.08 5.09
C VAL A 129 1.82 2.58 5.19
N HIS A 130 0.81 2.07 4.52
CA HIS A 130 0.47 0.64 4.52
C HIS A 130 1.29 -0.16 3.52
N ASN A 131 1.63 0.44 2.37
CA ASN A 131 2.42 -0.23 1.34
C ASN A 131 3.47 0.73 0.78
N LEU A 132 4.70 0.25 0.67
CA LEU A 132 5.79 0.95 0.02
C LEU A 132 6.54 -0.05 -0.88
N ALA A 133 6.43 0.13 -2.17
CA ALA A 133 7.02 -0.78 -3.15
C ALA A 133 7.87 -0.04 -4.19
N VAL A 134 8.97 -0.66 -4.57
CA VAL A 134 9.81 -0.23 -5.70
C VAL A 134 10.12 -1.45 -6.54
N ASP A 135 9.99 -1.31 -7.86
CA ASP A 135 10.41 -2.35 -8.79
C ASP A 135 11.92 -2.60 -8.65
N PRO A 136 12.36 -3.80 -8.25
CA PRO A 136 13.77 -4.13 -8.14
C PRO A 136 14.51 -4.04 -9.49
N HIS A 137 13.79 -4.16 -10.60
CA HIS A 137 14.37 -4.12 -11.95
C HIS A 137 14.46 -2.68 -12.51
N ALA A 138 13.85 -1.69 -11.87
CA ALA A 138 13.95 -0.29 -12.29
C ALA A 138 15.39 0.28 -12.19
N GLY A 139 16.26 -0.36 -11.43
CA GLY A 139 17.66 0.05 -11.29
C GLY A 139 17.88 1.43 -10.68
N VAL A 140 16.89 1.96 -9.95
CA VAL A 140 16.89 3.31 -9.35
C VAL A 140 17.16 3.22 -7.87
N LYS A 141 18.37 3.59 -7.45
CA LYS A 141 18.72 3.62 -6.01
C LYS A 141 18.07 4.80 -5.31
N GLY A 142 17.55 4.58 -4.10
CA GLY A 142 16.99 5.61 -3.24
C GLY A 142 15.54 6.01 -3.57
N LEU A 143 14.89 5.33 -4.52
CA LEU A 143 13.50 5.63 -4.88
C LEU A 143 12.52 5.42 -3.72
N GLY A 144 12.64 4.34 -2.95
CA GLY A 144 11.81 4.11 -1.77
C GLY A 144 11.94 5.23 -0.72
N ARG A 145 13.17 5.74 -0.50
CA ARG A 145 13.38 6.91 0.37
C ARG A 145 12.68 8.16 -0.16
N ARG A 146 12.68 8.35 -1.48
CA ARG A 146 12.03 9.51 -2.10
C ARG A 146 10.50 9.41 -2.00
N LEU A 147 9.92 8.22 -2.20
CA LEU A 147 8.49 7.97 -1.98
C LEU A 147 8.11 8.21 -0.52
N LEU A 148 8.87 7.67 0.42
CA LEU A 148 8.62 7.87 1.85
C LEU A 148 8.74 9.35 2.26
N ARG A 149 9.67 10.10 1.66
CA ARG A 149 9.74 11.55 1.86
C ARG A 149 8.46 12.25 1.38
N GLY A 150 7.90 11.82 0.23
CA GLY A 150 6.61 12.30 -0.26
C GLY A 150 5.49 12.09 0.75
N ALA A 151 5.44 10.93 1.41
CA ALA A 151 4.49 10.64 2.48
C ALA A 151 4.66 11.58 3.69
N PHE A 152 5.90 11.86 4.10
CA PHE A 152 6.17 12.83 5.18
C PHE A 152 5.77 14.25 4.81
N GLU A 153 6.04 14.67 3.58
CA GLU A 153 5.63 16.00 3.09
C GLU A 153 4.11 16.12 3.01
N HIS A 154 3.43 15.07 2.57
CA HIS A 154 1.97 14.99 2.58
C HIS A 154 1.42 15.09 4.00
N ALA A 155 1.92 14.29 4.92
CA ALA A 155 1.50 14.28 6.31
C ALA A 155 1.71 15.65 6.99
N ALA A 156 2.84 16.29 6.74
CA ALA A 156 3.13 17.62 7.27
C ALA A 156 2.18 18.70 6.73
N LYS A 157 1.87 18.66 5.43
CA LYS A 157 0.92 19.61 4.79
C LYS A 157 -0.51 19.43 5.29
N ALA A 158 -0.91 18.19 5.60
CA ALA A 158 -2.23 17.85 6.10
C ALA A 158 -2.36 17.92 7.64
N ASP A 159 -1.31 18.42 8.33
CA ASP A 159 -1.23 18.62 9.79
C ASP A 159 -1.44 17.32 10.61
N TYR A 160 -1.02 16.17 10.05
CA TYR A 160 -0.98 14.93 10.82
C TYR A 160 0.08 14.99 11.92
N ARG A 161 -0.19 14.32 13.05
CA ARG A 161 0.69 14.31 14.23
C ARG A 161 1.96 13.49 13.99
N ALA A 162 1.82 12.38 13.27
CA ALA A 162 2.90 11.44 12.99
C ALA A 162 2.65 10.68 11.69
N VAL A 163 3.73 10.08 11.16
CA VAL A 163 3.67 9.06 10.11
C VAL A 163 3.99 7.71 10.74
N CYS A 164 3.10 6.74 10.53
CA CYS A 164 3.29 5.34 10.88
C CYS A 164 3.73 4.56 9.65
N LEU A 165 4.47 3.48 9.85
CA LEU A 165 4.85 2.55 8.79
C LEU A 165 4.74 1.12 9.33
N ASP A 166 3.97 0.29 8.64
CA ASP A 166 3.89 -1.14 8.93
C ASP A 166 4.96 -1.88 8.14
N VAL A 167 5.77 -2.69 8.83
CA VAL A 167 6.85 -3.45 8.21
C VAL A 167 6.70 -4.92 8.59
N LEU A 168 6.68 -5.78 7.56
CA LEU A 168 6.81 -7.22 7.77
C LEU A 168 8.25 -7.55 8.15
N ASP A 169 8.44 -8.19 9.31
CA ASP A 169 9.76 -8.69 9.70
C ASP A 169 9.99 -10.06 9.05
N ASN A 170 11.03 -10.18 8.25
CA ASN A 170 11.40 -11.38 7.49
C ASN A 170 12.08 -12.47 8.34
N ILE A 171 11.92 -12.47 9.65
CA ILE A 171 12.55 -13.46 10.53
C ILE A 171 11.62 -14.66 10.72
N GLN A 172 11.72 -15.61 9.78
CA GLN A 172 11.33 -17.03 9.85
C GLN A 172 9.89 -17.43 10.29
N PRO A 173 9.40 -18.62 9.92
CA PRO A 173 8.05 -18.81 9.42
C PRO A 173 7.01 -18.63 10.50
N LEU A 174 5.97 -17.90 10.19
CA LEU A 174 4.79 -17.68 11.03
C LEU A 174 5.06 -16.80 12.28
N VAL A 175 4.62 -15.55 12.18
CA VAL A 175 4.51 -14.61 13.30
C VAL A 175 5.78 -13.82 13.60
N SER A 176 5.99 -12.75 12.89
CA SER A 176 6.39 -11.50 13.55
C SER A 176 6.10 -10.32 12.64
N ILE A 177 4.94 -9.74 12.78
CA ILE A 177 4.75 -8.36 12.37
C ILE A 177 5.23 -7.54 13.54
N CYS A 178 6.42 -7.00 13.43
CA CYS A 178 6.84 -5.91 14.29
C CYS A 178 6.27 -4.62 13.71
N THR A 179 5.21 -4.13 14.29
CA THR A 179 4.76 -2.76 14.10
C THR A 179 5.83 -1.84 14.69
N TRP A 180 6.81 -1.47 13.89
CA TRP A 180 7.72 -0.38 14.24
C TRP A 180 7.04 0.91 13.81
N ALA A 181 6.25 1.48 14.72
CA ALA A 181 5.83 2.86 14.59
C ALA A 181 7.07 3.75 14.70
N TRP A 182 7.68 4.11 13.60
CA TRP A 182 8.58 5.24 13.54
C TRP A 182 7.70 6.48 13.66
N ILE A 183 7.47 6.93 14.91
CA ILE A 183 6.78 8.19 15.19
C ILE A 183 7.79 9.30 14.89
N TRP A 184 7.77 9.78 13.66
CA TRP A 184 8.43 11.04 13.34
C TRP A 184 7.42 12.14 13.55
N PRO A 185 7.64 13.09 14.50
CA PRO A 185 6.76 14.23 14.62
C PRO A 185 6.78 15.00 13.30
N ALA A 186 5.63 15.13 12.64
CA ALA A 186 5.48 15.80 11.35
C ALA A 186 6.01 17.25 11.34
N ARG A 187 6.35 17.79 12.49
CA ARG A 187 6.86 19.15 12.71
C ARG A 187 8.39 19.28 12.78
N CYS A 188 9.15 18.19 12.72
CA CYS A 188 10.60 18.31 12.59
C CYS A 188 10.98 18.55 11.13
N ALA A 189 11.38 19.76 10.80
CA ALA A 189 12.00 20.10 9.53
C ALA A 189 13.17 19.15 9.29
N CYS A 190 13.15 18.42 8.16
CA CYS A 190 14.33 17.68 7.70
C CYS A 190 15.49 18.67 7.58
N PRO A 191 16.62 18.47 8.22
CA PRO A 191 17.83 19.21 7.86
C PRO A 191 18.18 18.87 6.42
N ALA A 192 18.53 19.89 5.66
CA ALA A 192 18.88 19.88 4.24
C ALA A 192 20.08 18.96 3.94
#